data_2ab1c94434cb6fde8a873e6275782a15
#
_entry.id   2ab1c94434cb6fde8a873e6275782a15
#
_cell.length_a   1.000
_cell.length_b   1.000
_cell.length_c   1.000
_cell.angle_alpha   90.00
_cell.angle_beta   90.00
_cell.angle_gamma   90.00
#
_symmetry.space_group_name_H-M   'P 1'
#
loop_
_entity.id
_entity.type
_entity.pdbx_description
1 polymer ?
#
loop_
_entity_poly.entity_id
_entity_poly.type
_entity_poly.pdbx_seq_one_letter_code
_entity_poly.pdbx_strand_id
1 'polypeptide(L)'
;MTYSKKNLINIIFPVIGIIVAVLRNTCHDSCAYLQGSVFGVALDYIGFFYMGALIVAHLLRKEMVFLSLLSAGIGAELYLIGFQLIKGVYCYYCLAFGAILILLFLFNFERSKKTVITISIMIGFLLFSLLFEGSVTPVYAEDRPMTSFGKGRIEVRIYTDYFCNPCRAVEPELEPVIRSLMKKRKITIVFVDTPIHSHTPLYAKYFLYALNENKDFNSALHVRSVLFEAAKQNITEDEKLDDFLRRKGIKLKFFDTKTVFAALSSYLREDAINATPTCIIYDDGKKEKFIGPDIIKALKSLE
;
A
#
# COMPACT_ATOMS: atom_id res chain seq x y z
N MET A 1 -8.90 36.51 -23.61
CA MET A 1 -7.93 36.53 -22.50
C MET A 1 -6.64 37.20 -22.97
N THR A 2 -6.16 38.25 -22.29
CA THR A 2 -4.96 38.99 -22.72
C THR A 2 -3.71 38.08 -22.68
N TYR A 3 -2.81 38.21 -23.65
CA TYR A 3 -1.55 37.42 -23.81
C TYR A 3 -0.76 37.30 -22.49
N SER A 4 -0.72 38.37 -21.70
CA SER A 4 -0.08 38.38 -20.38
C SER A 4 -0.69 37.40 -19.37
N LYS A 5 -2.02 37.28 -19.33
CA LYS A 5 -2.74 36.39 -18.38
C LYS A 5 -2.53 34.89 -18.74
N LYS A 6 -2.48 34.55 -20.05
CA LYS A 6 -2.23 33.18 -20.51
C LYS A 6 -0.81 32.73 -20.15
N ASN A 7 0.18 33.61 -20.30
CA ASN A 7 1.56 33.31 -19.91
C ASN A 7 1.68 33.06 -18.40
N LEU A 8 1.01 33.84 -17.58
CA LEU A 8 1.04 33.67 -16.14
C LEU A 8 0.43 32.31 -15.72
N ILE A 9 -0.70 31.92 -16.31
CA ILE A 9 -1.36 30.64 -16.05
C ILE A 9 -0.44 29.46 -16.41
N ASN A 10 0.24 29.52 -17.56
CA ASN A 10 1.12 28.47 -18.04
C ASN A 10 2.39 28.27 -17.19
N ILE A 11 2.66 29.17 -16.25
CA ILE A 11 3.74 29.04 -15.26
C ILE A 11 3.14 28.65 -13.89
N ILE A 12 2.09 29.33 -13.43
CA ILE A 12 1.54 29.12 -12.08
C ILE A 12 0.99 27.68 -11.92
N PHE A 13 0.21 27.18 -12.89
CA PHE A 13 -0.39 25.84 -12.77
C PHE A 13 0.65 24.73 -12.71
N PRO A 14 1.69 24.68 -13.58
CA PRO A 14 2.76 23.71 -13.42
C PRO A 14 3.54 23.83 -12.11
N VAL A 15 3.76 25.04 -11.59
CA VAL A 15 4.39 25.24 -10.26
C VAL A 15 3.54 24.65 -9.16
N ILE A 16 2.21 24.87 -9.18
CA ILE A 16 1.29 24.24 -8.23
C ILE A 16 1.32 22.71 -8.39
N GLY A 17 1.38 22.20 -9.62
CA GLY A 17 1.53 20.77 -9.91
C GLY A 17 2.80 20.17 -9.31
N ILE A 18 3.93 20.86 -9.36
CA ILE A 18 5.17 20.47 -8.70
C ILE A 18 4.99 20.40 -7.19
N ILE A 19 4.35 21.40 -6.58
CA ILE A 19 4.08 21.41 -5.13
C ILE A 19 3.21 20.21 -4.75
N VAL A 20 2.16 19.92 -5.51
CA VAL A 20 1.28 18.75 -5.27
C VAL A 20 2.05 17.44 -5.40
N ALA A 21 2.93 17.28 -6.40
CA ALA A 21 3.76 16.09 -6.56
C ALA A 21 4.72 15.89 -5.38
N VAL A 22 5.32 16.97 -4.85
CA VAL A 22 6.19 16.91 -3.67
C VAL A 22 5.40 16.58 -2.40
N LEU A 23 4.24 17.21 -2.20
CA LEU A 23 3.39 16.96 -1.03
C LEU A 23 2.86 15.52 -0.97
N ARG A 24 2.68 14.85 -2.12
CA ARG A 24 2.28 13.45 -2.17
C ARG A 24 3.25 12.54 -1.40
N ASN A 25 4.55 12.85 -1.39
CA ASN A 25 5.55 12.07 -0.63
C ASN A 25 5.34 12.13 0.89
N THR A 26 4.63 13.13 1.39
CA THR A 26 4.30 13.29 2.82
C THR A 26 2.95 12.67 3.20
N CYS A 27 2.22 12.13 2.23
CA CYS A 27 0.91 11.54 2.44
C CYS A 27 1.05 10.14 3.04
N HIS A 28 0.47 9.95 4.23
CA HIS A 28 0.43 8.66 4.94
C HIS A 28 -0.92 7.94 4.82
N ASP A 29 -1.91 8.59 4.16
CA ASP A 29 -3.28 8.10 4.00
C ASP A 29 -3.46 7.28 2.69
N SER A 30 -4.64 7.36 2.08
CA SER A 30 -5.03 6.61 0.87
C SER A 30 -4.06 6.72 -0.31
N CYS A 31 -3.29 7.82 -0.43
CA CYS A 31 -2.26 7.96 -1.45
C CYS A 31 -1.08 7.01 -1.25
N ALA A 32 -0.80 6.61 0.00
CA ALA A 32 0.26 5.65 0.31
C ALA A 32 -0.07 4.24 -0.19
N TYR A 33 -1.36 3.93 -0.37
CA TYR A 33 -1.83 2.65 -0.89
C TYR A 33 -1.79 2.55 -2.42
N LEU A 34 -1.68 3.69 -3.11
CA LEU A 34 -1.58 3.75 -4.56
C LEU A 34 -0.15 4.06 -4.96
N GLN A 35 0.60 3.04 -5.32
CA GLN A 35 1.97 3.17 -5.80
C GLN A 35 2.02 2.86 -7.29
N GLY A 36 2.89 3.56 -8.00
CA GLY A 36 3.11 3.32 -9.41
C GLY A 36 4.49 3.80 -9.83
N SER A 37 5.04 3.08 -10.78
CA SER A 37 6.31 3.43 -11.42
C SER A 37 6.20 3.30 -12.92
N VAL A 38 7.07 4.01 -13.61
CA VAL A 38 7.31 3.85 -15.04
C VAL A 38 8.80 3.65 -15.19
N PHE A 39 9.24 2.51 -15.73
CA PHE A 39 10.65 2.09 -15.77
C PHE A 39 11.32 2.08 -14.38
N GLY A 40 10.61 1.72 -13.33
CA GLY A 40 11.13 1.72 -11.97
C GLY A 40 11.25 3.11 -11.31
N VAL A 41 10.93 4.20 -12.02
CA VAL A 41 10.89 5.56 -11.47
C VAL A 41 9.51 5.83 -10.90
N ALA A 42 9.45 6.25 -9.64
CA ALA A 42 8.18 6.54 -8.97
C ALA A 42 7.43 7.71 -9.64
N LEU A 43 6.09 7.63 -9.68
CA LEU A 43 5.22 8.62 -10.31
C LEU A 43 5.45 10.06 -9.83
N ASP A 44 5.87 10.24 -8.59
CA ASP A 44 6.11 11.56 -8.00
C ASP A 44 7.24 12.29 -8.72
N TYR A 45 8.35 11.58 -8.99
CA TYR A 45 9.46 12.13 -9.76
C TYR A 45 9.06 12.40 -11.21
N ILE A 46 8.27 11.50 -11.82
CA ILE A 46 7.77 11.67 -13.18
C ILE A 46 6.90 12.92 -13.26
N GLY A 47 5.96 13.09 -12.31
CA GLY A 47 5.11 14.28 -12.23
C GLY A 47 5.90 15.56 -12.05
N PHE A 48 6.92 15.54 -11.18
CA PHE A 48 7.82 16.69 -10.97
C PHE A 48 8.54 17.08 -12.26
N PHE A 49 9.21 16.14 -12.92
CA PHE A 49 9.97 16.41 -14.16
C PHE A 49 9.06 16.79 -15.31
N TYR A 50 7.87 16.19 -15.39
CA TYR A 50 6.88 16.49 -16.41
C TYR A 50 6.37 17.94 -16.30
N MET A 51 6.03 18.42 -15.10
CA MET A 51 5.64 19.82 -14.89
C MET A 51 6.79 20.78 -15.19
N GLY A 52 8.02 20.40 -14.84
CA GLY A 52 9.23 21.15 -15.23
C GLY A 52 9.39 21.26 -16.75
N ALA A 53 9.16 20.16 -17.48
CA ALA A 53 9.22 20.15 -18.94
C ALA A 53 8.17 21.06 -19.58
N LEU A 54 6.95 21.14 -19.02
CA LEU A 54 5.93 22.09 -19.46
C LEU A 54 6.37 23.55 -19.29
N ILE A 55 6.96 23.89 -18.13
CA ILE A 55 7.51 25.25 -17.89
C ILE A 55 8.60 25.58 -18.92
N VAL A 56 9.55 24.66 -19.13
CA VAL A 56 10.65 24.86 -20.09
C VAL A 56 10.13 25.03 -21.51
N ALA A 57 9.20 24.17 -21.95
CA ALA A 57 8.58 24.28 -23.28
C ALA A 57 7.87 25.62 -23.47
N HIS A 58 7.18 26.12 -22.44
CA HIS A 58 6.52 27.42 -22.45
C HIS A 58 7.53 28.58 -22.51
N LEU A 59 8.58 28.55 -21.69
CA LEU A 59 9.62 29.60 -21.67
C LEU A 59 10.41 29.65 -22.99
N LEU A 60 10.66 28.52 -23.61
CA LEU A 60 11.31 28.44 -24.93
C LEU A 60 10.35 28.81 -26.08
N ARG A 61 9.11 29.22 -25.79
CA ARG A 61 8.08 29.60 -26.77
C ARG A 61 7.80 28.50 -27.81
N LYS A 62 7.95 27.23 -27.42
CA LYS A 62 7.67 26.07 -28.28
C LYS A 62 6.21 25.63 -28.10
N GLU A 63 5.26 26.46 -28.59
CA GLU A 63 3.82 26.27 -28.36
C GLU A 63 3.30 24.88 -28.78
N MET A 64 3.79 24.34 -29.90
CA MET A 64 3.38 23.01 -30.37
C MET A 64 3.91 21.92 -29.44
N VAL A 65 5.14 22.01 -28.95
CA VAL A 65 5.73 21.06 -28.00
C VAL A 65 4.96 21.13 -26.66
N PHE A 66 4.72 22.33 -26.17
CA PHE A 66 3.93 22.54 -24.94
C PHE A 66 2.53 21.91 -25.07
N LEU A 67 1.82 22.17 -26.16
CA LEU A 67 0.47 21.62 -26.39
C LEU A 67 0.48 20.10 -26.53
N SER A 68 1.47 19.55 -27.23
CA SER A 68 1.61 18.08 -27.40
C SER A 68 1.92 17.39 -26.06
N LEU A 69 2.87 17.93 -25.27
CA LEU A 69 3.17 17.41 -23.94
C LEU A 69 1.93 17.49 -23.04
N LEU A 70 1.27 18.64 -22.98
CA LEU A 70 0.07 18.83 -22.16
C LEU A 70 -1.04 17.84 -22.54
N SER A 71 -1.26 17.66 -23.85
CA SER A 71 -2.27 16.70 -24.36
C SER A 71 -1.89 15.25 -24.03
N ALA A 72 -0.61 14.87 -24.16
CA ALA A 72 -0.13 13.55 -23.77
C ALA A 72 -0.32 13.30 -22.25
N GLY A 73 -0.09 14.30 -21.41
CA GLY A 73 -0.37 14.23 -19.98
C GLY A 73 -1.85 13.97 -19.66
N ILE A 74 -2.78 14.59 -20.41
CA ILE A 74 -4.21 14.26 -20.28
C ILE A 74 -4.46 12.79 -20.59
N GLY A 75 -3.81 12.22 -21.62
CA GLY A 75 -3.92 10.80 -21.94
C GLY A 75 -3.43 9.90 -20.78
N ALA A 76 -2.29 10.22 -20.17
CA ALA A 76 -1.76 9.53 -19.00
C ALA A 76 -2.71 9.62 -17.80
N GLU A 77 -3.27 10.81 -17.51
CA GLU A 77 -4.21 11.01 -16.43
C GLU A 77 -5.51 10.23 -16.62
N LEU A 78 -6.04 10.14 -17.83
CA LEU A 78 -7.21 9.31 -18.12
C LEU A 78 -6.96 7.84 -17.77
N TYR A 79 -5.76 7.32 -18.07
CA TYR A 79 -5.37 5.98 -17.67
C TYR A 79 -5.27 5.84 -16.14
N LEU A 80 -4.60 6.78 -15.46
CA LEU A 80 -4.43 6.76 -14.01
C LEU A 80 -5.74 6.88 -13.24
N ILE A 81 -6.66 7.73 -13.69
CA ILE A 81 -8.02 7.83 -13.13
C ILE A 81 -8.78 6.51 -13.33
N GLY A 82 -8.73 5.94 -14.54
CA GLY A 82 -9.31 4.64 -14.83
C GLY A 82 -8.75 3.53 -13.93
N PHE A 83 -7.44 3.51 -13.71
CA PHE A 83 -6.78 2.57 -12.80
C PHE A 83 -7.27 2.73 -11.35
N GLN A 84 -7.40 3.95 -10.84
CA GLN A 84 -7.93 4.24 -9.50
C GLN A 84 -9.38 3.77 -9.35
N LEU A 85 -10.22 4.01 -10.37
CA LEU A 85 -11.63 3.57 -10.40
C LEU A 85 -11.73 2.04 -10.37
N ILE A 86 -10.96 1.33 -11.22
CA ILE A 86 -10.96 -0.14 -11.28
C ILE A 86 -10.48 -0.77 -9.97
N LYS A 87 -9.49 -0.14 -9.32
CA LYS A 87 -8.92 -0.64 -8.06
C LYS A 87 -9.67 -0.19 -6.81
N GLY A 88 -10.60 0.77 -6.93
CA GLY A 88 -11.36 1.31 -5.80
C GLY A 88 -10.52 2.10 -4.79
N VAL A 89 -9.35 2.59 -5.19
CA VAL A 89 -8.41 3.34 -4.33
C VAL A 89 -8.18 4.72 -4.92
N TYR A 90 -8.48 5.76 -4.15
CA TYR A 90 -8.40 7.14 -4.60
C TYR A 90 -7.29 7.90 -3.90
N CYS A 91 -6.35 8.44 -4.68
CA CYS A 91 -5.32 9.34 -4.18
C CYS A 91 -5.73 10.80 -4.44
N TYR A 92 -6.03 11.55 -3.39
CA TYR A 92 -6.47 12.95 -3.50
C TYR A 92 -5.43 13.85 -4.19
N TYR A 93 -4.14 13.63 -3.93
CA TYR A 93 -3.07 14.39 -4.59
C TYR A 93 -2.96 14.05 -6.08
N CYS A 94 -3.17 12.78 -6.46
CA CYS A 94 -3.20 12.38 -7.87
C CYS A 94 -4.39 13.02 -8.59
N LEU A 95 -5.57 13.02 -7.96
CA LEU A 95 -6.76 13.69 -8.51
C LEU A 95 -6.59 15.21 -8.60
N ALA A 96 -5.94 15.83 -7.61
CA ALA A 96 -5.64 17.26 -7.65
C ALA A 96 -4.64 17.59 -8.78
N PHE A 97 -3.62 16.74 -8.98
CA PHE A 97 -2.66 16.89 -10.08
C PHE A 97 -3.36 16.77 -11.44
N GLY A 98 -4.22 15.77 -11.62
CA GLY A 98 -5.04 15.62 -12.83
C GLY A 98 -5.97 16.82 -13.07
N ALA A 99 -6.60 17.35 -12.01
CA ALA A 99 -7.44 18.54 -12.12
C ALA A 99 -6.64 19.77 -12.59
N ILE A 100 -5.42 19.96 -12.09
CA ILE A 100 -4.51 21.03 -12.53
C ILE A 100 -4.21 20.90 -14.03
N LEU A 101 -3.90 19.67 -14.51
CA LEU A 101 -3.63 19.41 -15.93
C LEU A 101 -4.86 19.67 -16.78
N ILE A 102 -6.04 19.23 -16.37
CA ILE A 102 -7.30 19.45 -17.09
C ILE A 102 -7.57 20.96 -17.20
N LEU A 103 -7.44 21.70 -16.11
CA LEU A 103 -7.63 23.15 -16.13
C LEU A 103 -6.63 23.84 -17.08
N LEU A 104 -5.34 23.49 -16.97
CA LEU A 104 -4.31 24.03 -17.86
C LEU A 104 -4.59 23.70 -19.32
N PHE A 105 -5.08 22.50 -19.61
CA PHE A 105 -5.48 22.08 -20.95
C PHE A 105 -6.64 22.91 -21.49
N LEU A 106 -7.69 23.13 -20.69
CA LEU A 106 -8.85 23.92 -21.08
C LEU A 106 -8.47 25.37 -21.46
N PHE A 107 -7.53 25.98 -20.73
CA PHE A 107 -7.02 27.33 -21.07
C PHE A 107 -6.18 27.39 -22.33
N ASN A 108 -5.58 26.25 -22.74
CA ASN A 108 -4.71 26.16 -23.91
C ASN A 108 -5.33 25.42 -25.10
N PHE A 109 -6.58 24.96 -24.96
CA PHE A 109 -7.27 24.25 -26.04
C PHE A 109 -7.50 25.14 -27.27
N GLU A 110 -7.02 24.68 -28.42
CA GLU A 110 -7.19 25.35 -29.72
C GLU A 110 -7.85 24.40 -30.71
N ARG A 111 -9.05 24.74 -31.18
CA ARG A 111 -9.80 23.91 -32.16
C ARG A 111 -9.04 23.68 -33.46
N SER A 112 -8.21 24.62 -33.90
CA SER A 112 -7.39 24.50 -35.10
C SER A 112 -6.34 23.37 -35.00
N LYS A 113 -5.93 23.00 -33.78
CA LYS A 113 -4.91 21.98 -33.51
C LYS A 113 -5.49 20.64 -33.02
N LYS A 114 -6.80 20.40 -33.23
CA LYS A 114 -7.53 19.23 -32.72
C LYS A 114 -6.86 17.88 -33.07
N THR A 115 -6.33 17.74 -34.28
CA THR A 115 -5.67 16.49 -34.71
C THR A 115 -4.40 16.19 -33.89
N VAL A 116 -3.56 17.21 -33.67
CA VAL A 116 -2.35 17.05 -32.84
C VAL A 116 -2.74 16.72 -31.40
N ILE A 117 -3.75 17.40 -30.85
CA ILE A 117 -4.27 17.16 -29.51
C ILE A 117 -4.75 15.70 -29.38
N THR A 118 -5.60 15.22 -30.28
CA THR A 118 -6.14 13.86 -30.23
C THR A 118 -5.05 12.79 -30.34
N ILE A 119 -4.11 12.97 -31.28
CA ILE A 119 -2.98 12.03 -31.45
C ILE A 119 -2.12 12.01 -30.16
N SER A 120 -1.81 13.17 -29.61
CA SER A 120 -0.99 13.27 -28.38
C SER A 120 -1.69 12.64 -27.17
N ILE A 121 -3.00 12.82 -27.00
CA ILE A 121 -3.79 12.15 -25.95
C ILE A 121 -3.71 10.62 -26.13
N MET A 122 -3.91 10.11 -27.33
CA MET A 122 -3.85 8.68 -27.59
C MET A 122 -2.45 8.12 -27.31
N ILE A 123 -1.41 8.81 -27.75
CA ILE A 123 -0.01 8.42 -27.49
C ILE A 123 0.24 8.38 -25.99
N GLY A 124 -0.14 9.42 -25.25
CA GLY A 124 0.04 9.48 -23.79
C GLY A 124 -0.69 8.35 -23.08
N PHE A 125 -1.94 8.07 -23.45
CA PHE A 125 -2.71 6.96 -22.89
C PHE A 125 -2.06 5.60 -23.19
N LEU A 126 -1.68 5.34 -24.43
CA LEU A 126 -1.07 4.07 -24.84
C LEU A 126 0.31 3.87 -24.19
N LEU A 127 1.16 4.87 -24.21
CA LEU A 127 2.47 4.78 -23.56
C LEU A 127 2.32 4.48 -22.06
N PHE A 128 1.40 5.19 -21.39
CA PHE A 128 1.19 4.97 -19.97
C PHE A 128 0.58 3.58 -19.69
N SER A 129 -0.34 3.11 -20.51
CA SER A 129 -0.94 1.77 -20.36
C SER A 129 0.07 0.63 -20.56
N LEU A 130 1.11 0.84 -21.35
CA LEU A 130 2.17 -0.15 -21.61
C LEU A 130 3.31 -0.10 -20.58
N LEU A 131 3.64 1.08 -20.06
CA LEU A 131 4.83 1.30 -19.26
C LEU A 131 4.54 1.44 -17.75
N PHE A 132 3.28 1.66 -17.40
CA PHE A 132 2.90 1.87 -16.01
C PHE A 132 2.80 0.56 -15.24
N GLU A 133 3.65 0.41 -14.26
CA GLU A 133 3.62 -0.66 -13.26
C GLU A 133 2.93 -0.14 -12.00
N GLY A 134 1.60 -0.31 -11.96
CA GLY A 134 0.80 0.08 -10.80
C GLY A 134 0.69 -1.04 -9.79
N SER A 135 1.07 -0.76 -8.55
CA SER A 135 0.79 -1.61 -7.40
C SER A 135 -0.22 -0.90 -6.51
N VAL A 136 -1.30 -1.61 -6.21
CA VAL A 136 -2.22 -1.18 -5.16
C VAL A 136 -1.98 -2.09 -3.98
N THR A 137 -1.50 -1.52 -2.88
CA THR A 137 -1.54 -2.23 -1.61
C THR A 137 -3.00 -2.54 -1.32
N PRO A 138 -3.38 -3.81 -1.10
CA PRO A 138 -4.77 -4.14 -0.88
C PRO A 138 -5.33 -3.34 0.30
N VAL A 139 -6.13 -2.32 0.00
CA VAL A 139 -6.94 -1.62 0.99
C VAL A 139 -8.18 -2.46 1.14
N TYR A 140 -8.19 -3.25 2.18
CA TYR A 140 -9.44 -3.88 2.57
C TYR A 140 -10.35 -2.78 3.11
N ALA A 141 -11.56 -2.72 2.58
CA ALA A 141 -12.56 -1.66 2.71
C ALA A 141 -13.14 -1.45 4.14
N GLU A 142 -12.32 -1.55 5.15
CA GLU A 142 -12.57 -1.16 6.55
C GLU A 142 -11.22 -0.71 7.12
N ASP A 143 -11.20 0.15 8.13
CA ASP A 143 -10.03 0.67 8.87
C ASP A 143 -9.14 -0.41 9.53
N ARG A 144 -9.04 -1.59 8.96
CA ARG A 144 -8.38 -2.76 9.52
C ARG A 144 -7.18 -3.20 8.69
N PRO A 145 -6.08 -3.58 9.33
CA PRO A 145 -4.87 -4.01 8.64
C PRO A 145 -5.10 -5.30 7.82
N MET A 146 -4.23 -5.52 6.84
CA MET A 146 -4.25 -6.70 5.98
C MET A 146 -4.22 -8.02 6.77
N THR A 147 -3.60 -8.01 7.93
CA THR A 147 -3.44 -9.14 8.85
C THR A 147 -4.63 -9.33 9.81
N SER A 148 -5.76 -8.62 9.57
CA SER A 148 -6.98 -8.71 10.37
C SER A 148 -7.96 -9.72 9.78
N PHE A 149 -8.57 -10.53 10.65
CA PHE A 149 -9.55 -11.55 10.32
C PHE A 149 -10.73 -11.55 11.28
N GLY A 150 -11.92 -11.92 10.77
CA GLY A 150 -13.13 -12.00 11.56
C GLY A 150 -13.90 -10.68 11.63
N LYS A 151 -15.08 -10.76 12.26
CA LYS A 151 -16.02 -9.65 12.45
C LYS A 151 -16.64 -9.67 13.86
N GLY A 152 -15.96 -10.29 14.82
CA GLY A 152 -16.39 -10.30 16.21
C GLY A 152 -16.22 -8.94 16.87
N ARG A 153 -16.95 -8.72 17.97
CA ARG A 153 -16.93 -7.46 18.73
C ARG A 153 -15.61 -7.25 19.47
N ILE A 154 -15.03 -8.33 20.00
CA ILE A 154 -13.80 -8.30 20.76
C ILE A 154 -12.62 -8.25 19.79
N GLU A 155 -11.79 -7.23 19.86
CA GLU A 155 -10.57 -7.18 19.08
C GLU A 155 -9.41 -7.81 19.85
N VAL A 156 -8.70 -8.74 19.18
CA VAL A 156 -7.55 -9.45 19.73
C VAL A 156 -6.35 -9.16 18.83
N ARG A 157 -5.33 -8.51 19.35
CA ARG A 157 -4.06 -8.26 18.65
C ARG A 157 -3.00 -9.21 19.18
N ILE A 158 -2.40 -10.02 18.32
CA ILE A 158 -1.35 -10.98 18.67
C ILE A 158 -0.02 -10.49 18.09
N TYR A 159 0.93 -10.19 18.99
CA TYR A 159 2.28 -9.72 18.70
C TYR A 159 3.27 -10.85 18.82
N THR A 160 3.87 -11.26 17.70
CA THR A 160 4.80 -12.39 17.66
C THR A 160 6.03 -12.08 16.82
N ASP A 161 7.08 -12.86 17.04
CA ASP A 161 8.30 -12.88 16.25
C ASP A 161 8.66 -14.33 15.96
N TYR A 162 8.92 -14.67 14.71
CA TYR A 162 9.14 -16.05 14.25
C TYR A 162 10.39 -16.70 14.86
N PHE A 163 11.39 -15.89 15.22
CA PHE A 163 12.64 -16.35 15.83
C PHE A 163 12.60 -16.39 17.37
N CYS A 164 11.54 -15.87 17.95
CA CYS A 164 11.34 -15.86 19.39
C CYS A 164 10.94 -17.25 19.91
N ASN A 165 11.75 -17.84 20.81
CA ASN A 165 11.48 -19.16 21.37
C ASN A 165 10.15 -19.25 22.14
N PRO A 166 9.79 -18.29 23.03
CA PRO A 166 8.48 -18.29 23.67
C PRO A 166 7.30 -18.21 22.68
N CYS A 167 7.44 -17.46 21.57
CA CYS A 167 6.41 -17.39 20.54
C CYS A 167 6.18 -18.74 19.89
N ARG A 168 7.25 -19.45 19.55
CA ARG A 168 7.18 -20.81 18.97
C ARG A 168 6.54 -21.82 19.92
N ALA A 169 6.73 -21.66 21.21
CA ALA A 169 6.14 -22.54 22.22
C ALA A 169 4.62 -22.31 22.38
N VAL A 170 4.17 -21.07 22.27
CA VAL A 170 2.76 -20.70 22.45
C VAL A 170 1.92 -20.93 21.18
N GLU A 171 2.50 -20.82 19.98
CA GLU A 171 1.77 -20.88 18.70
C GLU A 171 0.91 -22.15 18.53
N PRO A 172 1.39 -23.38 18.84
CA PRO A 172 0.57 -24.59 18.71
C PRO A 172 -0.64 -24.65 19.64
N GLU A 173 -0.57 -24.01 20.81
CA GLU A 173 -1.68 -23.94 21.74
C GLU A 173 -2.63 -22.77 21.40
N LEU A 174 -2.11 -21.71 20.80
CA LEU A 174 -2.84 -20.51 20.38
C LEU A 174 -3.83 -20.84 19.24
N GLU A 175 -3.38 -21.58 18.23
CA GLU A 175 -4.14 -21.87 17.03
C GLU A 175 -5.52 -22.50 17.30
N PRO A 176 -5.69 -23.58 18.07
CA PRO A 176 -7.00 -24.16 18.32
C PRO A 176 -7.94 -23.21 19.06
N VAL A 177 -7.44 -22.40 20.00
CA VAL A 177 -8.25 -21.44 20.74
C VAL A 177 -8.79 -20.34 19.83
N ILE A 178 -7.92 -19.73 19.02
CA ILE A 178 -8.37 -18.68 18.09
C ILE A 178 -9.30 -19.24 17.01
N ARG A 179 -9.10 -20.47 16.54
CA ARG A 179 -10.04 -21.14 15.62
C ARG A 179 -11.44 -21.30 16.24
N SER A 180 -11.52 -21.72 17.52
CA SER A 180 -12.78 -21.83 18.26
C SER A 180 -13.49 -20.48 18.37
N LEU A 181 -12.78 -19.44 18.80
CA LEU A 181 -13.32 -18.08 18.95
C LEU A 181 -13.78 -17.48 17.61
N MET A 182 -13.02 -17.70 16.54
CA MET A 182 -13.37 -17.27 15.18
C MET A 182 -14.61 -17.97 14.65
N LYS A 183 -14.74 -19.29 14.88
CA LYS A 183 -15.93 -20.06 14.50
C LYS A 183 -17.20 -19.56 15.21
N LYS A 184 -17.06 -19.16 16.47
CA LYS A 184 -18.14 -18.57 17.29
C LYS A 184 -18.39 -17.09 16.94
N ARG A 185 -17.64 -16.49 16.02
CA ARG A 185 -17.70 -15.07 15.63
C ARG A 185 -17.56 -14.09 16.81
N LYS A 186 -16.86 -14.49 17.86
CA LYS A 186 -16.66 -13.65 19.06
C LYS A 186 -15.62 -12.58 18.87
N ILE A 187 -14.54 -12.90 18.13
CA ILE A 187 -13.37 -12.03 17.98
C ILE A 187 -13.14 -11.53 16.55
N THR A 188 -12.48 -10.39 16.48
CA THR A 188 -11.68 -9.95 15.35
C THR A 188 -10.22 -10.11 15.76
N ILE A 189 -9.43 -10.87 15.01
CA ILE A 189 -8.01 -11.09 15.32
C ILE A 189 -7.12 -10.31 14.37
N VAL A 190 -6.04 -9.72 14.90
CA VAL A 190 -4.99 -9.03 14.13
C VAL A 190 -3.65 -9.66 14.47
N PHE A 191 -2.95 -10.18 13.47
CA PHE A 191 -1.57 -10.64 13.65
C PHE A 191 -0.61 -9.50 13.38
N VAL A 192 0.28 -9.22 14.32
CA VAL A 192 1.28 -8.16 14.23
C VAL A 192 2.68 -8.76 14.41
N ASP A 193 3.37 -8.90 13.29
CA ASP A 193 4.76 -9.36 13.33
C ASP A 193 5.65 -8.27 13.94
N THR A 194 6.36 -8.65 15.00
CA THR A 194 7.11 -7.72 15.85
C THR A 194 8.60 -7.95 15.65
N PRO A 195 9.34 -7.03 15.01
CA PRO A 195 10.73 -7.26 14.60
C PRO A 195 11.72 -7.12 15.76
N ILE A 196 11.72 -8.08 16.69
CA ILE A 196 12.73 -8.17 17.76
C ILE A 196 14.05 -8.76 17.21
N HIS A 197 13.95 -9.74 16.29
CA HIS A 197 15.12 -10.33 15.63
C HIS A 197 15.31 -9.74 14.22
N SER A 198 16.57 -9.66 13.78
CA SER A 198 16.97 -9.01 12.52
C SER A 198 16.32 -9.60 11.26
N HIS A 199 15.97 -10.88 11.28
CA HIS A 199 15.36 -11.57 10.15
C HIS A 199 13.82 -11.55 10.14
N THR A 200 13.18 -11.09 11.21
CA THR A 200 11.71 -11.02 11.29
C THR A 200 11.08 -10.14 10.21
N PRO A 201 11.65 -8.98 9.80
CA PRO A 201 11.09 -8.21 8.69
C PRO A 201 10.98 -8.97 7.37
N LEU A 202 11.92 -9.88 7.08
CA LEU A 202 11.87 -10.75 5.92
C LEU A 202 10.64 -11.68 5.99
N TYR A 203 10.44 -12.32 7.10
CA TYR A 203 9.33 -13.24 7.34
C TYR A 203 7.97 -12.53 7.31
N ALA A 204 7.87 -11.39 7.96
CA ALA A 204 6.68 -10.55 7.92
C ALA A 204 6.32 -10.13 6.47
N LYS A 205 7.32 -9.80 5.66
CA LYS A 205 7.15 -9.50 4.23
C LYS A 205 6.54 -10.70 3.48
N TYR A 206 7.06 -11.90 3.69
CA TYR A 206 6.54 -13.12 3.05
C TYR A 206 5.15 -13.50 3.54
N PHE A 207 4.84 -13.28 4.82
CA PHE A 207 3.48 -13.43 5.35
C PHE A 207 2.50 -12.52 4.59
N LEU A 208 2.85 -11.26 4.39
CA LEU A 208 2.02 -10.31 3.63
C LEU A 208 1.90 -10.72 2.15
N TYR A 209 2.93 -11.23 1.51
CA TYR A 209 2.87 -11.74 0.13
C TYR A 209 1.90 -12.92 -0.02
N ALA A 210 1.91 -13.84 0.95
CA ALA A 210 0.97 -14.95 0.98
C ALA A 210 -0.47 -14.48 1.22
N LEU A 211 -0.68 -13.51 2.11
CA LEU A 211 -2.00 -12.89 2.32
C LEU A 211 -2.49 -12.11 1.11
N ASN A 212 -1.60 -11.50 0.33
CA ASN A 212 -1.96 -10.81 -0.90
C ASN A 212 -2.44 -11.77 -2.00
N GLU A 213 -1.98 -13.01 -1.99
CA GLU A 213 -2.49 -14.06 -2.88
C GLU A 213 -3.81 -14.64 -2.36
N ASN A 214 -3.90 -14.94 -1.06
CA ASN A 214 -5.10 -15.51 -0.46
C ASN A 214 -5.30 -15.00 0.98
N LYS A 215 -6.23 -14.05 1.17
CA LYS A 215 -6.60 -13.52 2.48
C LYS A 215 -7.69 -14.36 3.16
N ASP A 216 -7.48 -15.65 3.28
CA ASP A 216 -8.31 -16.53 4.12
C ASP A 216 -7.66 -16.78 5.47
N PHE A 217 -8.48 -16.85 6.53
CA PHE A 217 -8.01 -17.07 7.90
C PHE A 217 -7.26 -18.41 8.08
N ASN A 218 -7.78 -19.49 7.49
CA ASN A 218 -7.12 -20.79 7.57
C ASN A 218 -5.80 -20.80 6.79
N SER A 219 -5.77 -20.14 5.64
CA SER A 219 -4.55 -19.92 4.87
C SER A 219 -3.52 -19.13 5.68
N ALA A 220 -3.93 -18.05 6.35
CA ALA A 220 -3.06 -17.26 7.21
C ALA A 220 -2.41 -18.09 8.34
N LEU A 221 -3.18 -18.94 9.02
CA LEU A 221 -2.66 -19.82 10.07
C LEU A 221 -1.68 -20.84 9.51
N HIS A 222 -1.98 -21.44 8.34
CA HIS A 222 -1.08 -22.35 7.67
C HIS A 222 0.25 -21.67 7.30
N VAL A 223 0.19 -20.48 6.70
CA VAL A 223 1.39 -19.70 6.35
C VAL A 223 2.21 -19.38 7.59
N ARG A 224 1.58 -18.95 8.69
CA ARG A 224 2.27 -18.71 9.96
C ARG A 224 2.98 -19.95 10.47
N SER A 225 2.30 -21.10 10.51
CA SER A 225 2.88 -22.37 10.93
C SER A 225 4.13 -22.73 10.10
N VAL A 226 4.08 -22.58 8.76
CA VAL A 226 5.20 -22.85 7.87
C VAL A 226 6.33 -21.84 8.06
N LEU A 227 6.04 -20.57 8.31
CA LEU A 227 7.05 -19.56 8.64
C LEU A 227 7.75 -19.89 9.98
N PHE A 228 7.02 -20.28 11.01
CA PHE A 228 7.64 -20.76 12.26
C PHE A 228 8.52 -22.01 12.06
N GLU A 229 8.12 -22.93 11.17
CA GLU A 229 8.94 -24.08 10.78
C GLU A 229 10.24 -23.63 10.08
N ALA A 230 10.14 -22.69 9.13
CA ALA A 230 11.31 -22.12 8.44
C ALA A 230 12.27 -21.43 9.41
N ALA A 231 11.74 -20.65 10.37
CA ALA A 231 12.54 -19.99 11.40
C ALA A 231 13.22 -20.99 12.34
N LYS A 232 12.57 -22.12 12.66
CA LYS A 232 13.19 -23.22 13.41
C LYS A 232 14.37 -23.84 12.68
N GLN A 233 14.31 -23.86 11.33
CA GLN A 233 15.42 -24.34 10.47
C GLN A 233 16.46 -23.25 10.21
N ASN A 234 16.30 -22.06 10.80
CA ASN A 234 17.17 -20.89 10.64
C ASN A 234 17.39 -20.48 9.16
N ILE A 235 16.33 -20.49 8.37
CA ILE A 235 16.35 -20.03 6.98
C ILE A 235 16.31 -18.49 6.99
N THR A 236 17.43 -17.85 6.70
CA THR A 236 17.58 -16.38 6.81
C THR A 236 17.79 -15.67 5.47
N GLU A 237 17.98 -16.43 4.39
CA GLU A 237 18.20 -15.90 3.05
C GLU A 237 16.86 -15.80 2.28
N ASP A 238 16.68 -14.71 1.55
CA ASP A 238 15.42 -14.38 0.82
C ASP A 238 15.06 -15.53 -0.16
N GLU A 239 15.98 -15.94 -1.02
CA GLU A 239 15.76 -16.98 -2.03
C GLU A 239 15.44 -18.34 -1.39
N LYS A 240 16.15 -18.71 -0.31
CA LYS A 240 15.90 -19.99 0.38
C LYS A 240 14.54 -20.00 1.07
N LEU A 241 14.08 -18.85 1.59
CA LEU A 241 12.77 -18.74 2.20
C LEU A 241 11.67 -18.84 1.14
N ASP A 242 11.82 -18.16 -0.01
CA ASP A 242 10.89 -18.27 -1.15
C ASP A 242 10.74 -19.73 -1.60
N ASP A 243 11.86 -20.42 -1.86
CA ASP A 243 11.88 -21.83 -2.26
C ASP A 243 11.24 -22.75 -1.22
N PHE A 244 11.50 -22.49 0.06
CA PHE A 244 10.93 -23.29 1.15
C PHE A 244 9.41 -23.13 1.18
N LEU A 245 8.90 -21.92 1.11
CA LEU A 245 7.46 -21.62 1.13
C LEU A 245 6.75 -22.24 -0.08
N ARG A 246 7.33 -22.11 -1.28
CA ARG A 246 6.79 -22.72 -2.52
C ARG A 246 6.72 -24.23 -2.44
N ARG A 247 7.75 -24.88 -1.90
CA ARG A 247 7.76 -26.35 -1.67
C ARG A 247 6.68 -26.78 -0.67
N LYS A 248 6.29 -25.92 0.26
CA LYS A 248 5.16 -26.13 1.19
C LYS A 248 3.80 -25.78 0.58
N GLY A 249 3.74 -25.45 -0.71
CA GLY A 249 2.51 -25.14 -1.44
C GLY A 249 1.98 -23.72 -1.21
N ILE A 250 2.76 -22.83 -0.58
CA ILE A 250 2.38 -21.45 -0.36
C ILE A 250 2.61 -20.64 -1.64
N LYS A 251 1.54 -20.04 -2.14
CA LYS A 251 1.59 -19.11 -3.26
C LYS A 251 1.87 -17.72 -2.75
N LEU A 252 2.66 -16.96 -3.50
CA LEU A 252 3.12 -15.62 -3.13
C LEU A 252 2.78 -14.63 -4.24
N LYS A 253 2.19 -13.50 -3.87
CA LYS A 253 1.93 -12.39 -4.76
C LYS A 253 2.62 -11.14 -4.21
N PHE A 254 3.74 -10.78 -4.85
CA PHE A 254 4.60 -9.68 -4.42
C PHE A 254 3.90 -8.33 -4.57
N PHE A 255 4.15 -7.42 -3.64
CA PHE A 255 3.71 -6.02 -3.66
C PHE A 255 4.60 -5.18 -2.72
N ASP A 256 4.48 -3.85 -2.77
CA ASP A 256 5.19 -2.99 -1.82
C ASP A 256 4.50 -3.01 -0.45
N THR A 257 5.20 -3.55 0.54
CA THR A 257 4.70 -3.76 1.90
C THR A 257 4.89 -2.57 2.83
N LYS A 258 5.55 -1.48 2.39
CA LYS A 258 5.93 -0.35 3.27
C LYS A 258 4.76 0.27 4.00
N THR A 259 3.64 0.47 3.31
CA THR A 259 2.43 1.06 3.92
C THR A 259 1.78 0.16 4.95
N VAL A 260 1.76 -1.16 4.69
CA VAL A 260 1.25 -2.14 5.65
C VAL A 260 2.13 -2.18 6.88
N PHE A 261 3.46 -2.18 6.72
CA PHE A 261 4.38 -2.11 7.85
C PHE A 261 4.26 -0.80 8.63
N ALA A 262 4.02 0.33 7.96
CA ALA A 262 3.79 1.60 8.65
C ALA A 262 2.52 1.52 9.54
N ALA A 263 1.43 0.96 9.01
CA ALA A 263 0.20 0.74 9.76
C ALA A 263 0.39 -0.23 10.93
N LEU A 264 1.06 -1.38 10.73
CA LEU A 264 1.35 -2.34 11.79
C LEU A 264 2.29 -1.77 12.85
N SER A 265 3.24 -0.92 12.45
CA SER A 265 4.14 -0.22 13.38
C SER A 265 3.39 0.78 14.29
N SER A 266 2.25 1.32 13.87
CA SER A 266 1.42 2.17 14.73
C SER A 266 0.85 1.36 15.90
N TYR A 267 0.43 0.12 15.66
CA TYR A 267 -0.05 -0.77 16.74
C TYR A 267 1.04 -1.11 17.74
N LEU A 268 2.30 -1.30 17.31
CA LEU A 268 3.41 -1.55 18.24
C LEU A 268 3.61 -0.37 19.22
N ARG A 269 3.45 0.86 18.71
CA ARG A 269 3.57 2.08 19.53
C ARG A 269 2.36 2.29 20.43
N GLU A 270 1.14 2.15 19.87
CA GLU A 270 -0.13 2.32 20.59
C GLU A 270 -0.25 1.34 21.77
N ASP A 271 0.20 0.11 21.56
CA ASP A 271 0.10 -0.96 22.56
C ASP A 271 1.37 -1.06 23.43
N ALA A 272 2.35 -0.18 23.22
CA ALA A 272 3.62 -0.14 23.96
C ALA A 272 4.25 -1.54 24.05
N ILE A 273 4.45 -2.20 22.87
CA ILE A 273 4.96 -3.56 22.79
C ILE A 273 6.48 -3.57 22.99
N ASN A 274 6.93 -4.28 24.02
CA ASN A 274 8.33 -4.42 24.39
C ASN A 274 8.79 -5.88 24.54
N ALA A 275 7.88 -6.83 24.39
CA ALA A 275 8.16 -8.26 24.49
C ALA A 275 7.24 -9.07 23.57
N THR A 276 7.65 -10.29 23.19
CA THR A 276 6.84 -11.27 22.47
C THR A 276 6.92 -12.65 23.11
N PRO A 277 5.85 -13.47 23.06
CA PRO A 277 4.54 -13.13 22.56
C PRO A 277 3.77 -12.21 23.48
N THR A 278 3.03 -11.24 22.92
CA THR A 278 2.08 -10.38 23.66
C THR A 278 0.71 -10.46 22.99
N CYS A 279 -0.35 -10.44 23.78
CA CYS A 279 -1.73 -10.34 23.32
C CYS A 279 -2.37 -9.11 23.95
N ILE A 280 -3.04 -8.31 23.13
CA ILE A 280 -3.91 -7.22 23.60
C ILE A 280 -5.35 -7.59 23.27
N ILE A 281 -6.23 -7.48 24.24
CA ILE A 281 -7.66 -7.71 24.11
C ILE A 281 -8.38 -6.37 24.34
N TYR A 282 -9.15 -5.95 23.35
CA TYR A 282 -10.04 -4.80 23.44
C TYR A 282 -11.48 -5.28 23.52
N ASP A 283 -12.16 -5.05 24.62
CA ASP A 283 -13.57 -5.38 24.82
C ASP A 283 -14.29 -4.24 25.53
N ASP A 284 -15.35 -3.69 24.90
CA ASP A 284 -16.16 -2.59 25.44
C ASP A 284 -15.35 -1.41 26.01
N GLY A 285 -14.33 -0.98 25.29
CA GLY A 285 -13.45 0.15 25.69
C GLY A 285 -12.40 -0.20 26.75
N LYS A 286 -12.37 -1.44 27.23
CA LYS A 286 -11.29 -1.95 28.09
C LYS A 286 -10.16 -2.52 27.26
N LYS A 287 -8.93 -2.22 27.66
CA LYS A 287 -7.71 -2.73 27.05
C LYS A 287 -6.96 -3.56 28.08
N GLU A 288 -6.77 -4.85 27.78
CA GLU A 288 -6.03 -5.76 28.64
C GLU A 288 -4.82 -6.32 27.89
N LYS A 289 -3.68 -6.46 28.59
CA LYS A 289 -2.41 -6.93 28.04
C LYS A 289 -1.94 -8.21 28.71
N PHE A 290 -1.66 -9.23 27.92
CA PHE A 290 -1.19 -10.55 28.39
C PHE A 290 0.11 -10.91 27.69
N ILE A 291 1.03 -11.56 28.41
CA ILE A 291 2.38 -11.88 27.90
C ILE A 291 2.65 -13.38 28.13
N GLY A 292 3.30 -14.02 27.15
CA GLY A 292 3.72 -15.42 27.27
C GLY A 292 2.55 -16.39 27.44
N PRO A 293 2.64 -17.36 28.37
CA PRO A 293 1.62 -18.41 28.57
C PRO A 293 0.24 -17.88 29.02
N ASP A 294 0.18 -16.71 29.66
CA ASP A 294 -1.06 -16.11 30.11
C ASP A 294 -2.02 -15.77 28.96
N ILE A 295 -1.49 -15.63 27.73
CA ILE A 295 -2.26 -15.39 26.51
C ILE A 295 -3.32 -16.49 26.31
N ILE A 296 -2.91 -17.76 26.46
CA ILE A 296 -3.82 -18.90 26.23
C ILE A 296 -4.95 -18.91 27.25
N LYS A 297 -4.64 -18.62 28.52
CA LYS A 297 -5.63 -18.55 29.58
C LYS A 297 -6.63 -17.41 29.34
N ALA A 298 -6.13 -16.23 28.95
CA ALA A 298 -6.97 -15.07 28.64
C ALA A 298 -7.89 -15.32 27.46
N LEU A 299 -7.39 -15.94 26.38
CA LEU A 299 -8.22 -16.26 25.23
C LEU A 299 -9.24 -17.35 25.50
N LYS A 300 -8.91 -18.36 26.31
CA LYS A 300 -9.88 -19.38 26.74
C LYS A 300 -11.01 -18.79 27.59
N SER A 301 -10.76 -17.74 28.37
CA SER A 301 -11.83 -17.08 29.13
C SER A 301 -12.87 -16.35 28.25
N LEU A 302 -12.56 -16.14 26.95
CA LEU A 302 -13.49 -15.58 25.98
C LEU A 302 -14.37 -16.65 25.32
N GLU A 303 -14.09 -17.96 25.49
CA GLU A 303 -14.86 -19.04 24.90
C GLU A 303 -16.25 -19.18 25.51
#